data_4d5025dd899f59ebbecedf5d35836bbf
#
_entry.id   4d5025dd899f59ebbecedf5d35836bbf
#
_cell.length_a   1.000
_cell.length_b   1.000
_cell.length_c   1.000
_cell.angle_alpha   90.00
_cell.angle_beta   90.00
_cell.angle_gamma   90.00
#
_symmetry.space_group_name_H-M   'P 1'
#
loop_
_entity.id
_entity.type
_entity.pdbx_description
1 polymer ?
#
loop_
_entity_poly.entity_id
_entity_poly.type
_entity_poly.pdbx_seq_one_letter_code
_entity_poly.pdbx_strand_id
1 'polypeptide(L)'
;GSNLAGAFSGFVYGFSGVMLGHIGHFNQIHAAAWVPLALYGLQLTREGLYRPGALVSAFAFALMWLAGHPQVPVYTAYLSAALIAGGLLIDRPPKAVIAARVGWAAFGLIVGLGIAAISILPMVELGELSRRSQSNWEVYISKALPPWQLLAIALPFAFGGFWSDGSMPVPYFGLGGPAENTGYVGLLPLALALAAPFV
;
A
#
# COMPACT_ATOMS: atom_id res chain seq x y z
N GLY A 1 -13.24 3.85 -17.60
CA GLY A 1 -11.81 4.01 -17.89
C GLY A 1 -11.41 3.24 -19.14
N SER A 2 -10.30 3.61 -19.79
CA SER A 2 -9.82 2.87 -20.96
C SER A 2 -8.95 1.67 -20.54
N ASN A 3 -9.00 0.57 -21.31
CA ASN A 3 -8.14 -0.59 -21.08
C ASN A 3 -6.65 -0.23 -21.12
N LEU A 4 -6.28 0.75 -21.97
CA LEU A 4 -4.92 1.25 -22.07
C LEU A 4 -4.46 1.94 -20.77
N ALA A 5 -5.32 2.78 -20.19
CA ALA A 5 -5.02 3.44 -18.91
C ALA A 5 -4.86 2.42 -17.78
N GLY A 6 -5.71 1.38 -17.76
CA GLY A 6 -5.59 0.27 -16.81
C GLY A 6 -4.29 -0.50 -16.97
N ALA A 7 -3.92 -0.86 -18.18
CA ALA A 7 -2.66 -1.55 -18.48
C ALA A 7 -1.44 -0.69 -18.11
N PHE A 8 -1.47 0.61 -18.44
CA PHE A 8 -0.41 1.56 -18.06
C PHE A 8 -0.26 1.67 -16.54
N SER A 9 -1.37 1.83 -15.81
CA SER A 9 -1.35 1.90 -14.34
C SER A 9 -0.82 0.62 -13.71
N GLY A 10 -1.21 -0.54 -14.24
CA GLY A 10 -0.70 -1.83 -13.78
C GLY A 10 0.80 -1.98 -14.01
N PHE A 11 1.29 -1.54 -15.18
CA PHE A 11 2.72 -1.52 -15.50
C PHE A 11 3.48 -0.60 -14.52
N VAL A 12 3.00 0.64 -14.34
CA VAL A 12 3.61 1.61 -13.40
C VAL A 12 3.67 1.05 -11.98
N TYR A 13 2.60 0.42 -11.52
CA TYR A 13 2.56 -0.21 -10.20
C TYR A 13 3.58 -1.35 -10.08
N GLY A 14 3.55 -2.30 -11.01
CA GLY A 14 4.40 -3.49 -10.98
C GLY A 14 5.90 -3.19 -11.13
N PHE A 15 6.26 -2.11 -11.82
CA PHE A 15 7.65 -1.67 -12.01
C PHE A 15 8.00 -0.42 -11.20
N SER A 16 7.18 -0.09 -10.19
CA SER A 16 7.49 1.01 -9.27
C SER A 16 8.75 0.75 -8.44
N GLY A 17 9.39 1.81 -7.97
CA GLY A 17 10.54 1.72 -7.08
C GLY A 17 10.28 0.87 -5.85
N VAL A 18 9.06 0.93 -5.28
CA VAL A 18 8.67 0.08 -4.14
C VAL A 18 8.74 -1.39 -4.51
N MET A 19 8.18 -1.82 -5.65
CA MET A 19 8.18 -3.22 -6.07
C MET A 19 9.59 -3.71 -6.41
N LEU A 20 10.36 -2.91 -7.17
CA LEU A 20 11.72 -3.26 -7.57
C LEU A 20 12.71 -3.17 -6.41
N GLY A 21 12.59 -2.16 -5.55
CA GLY A 21 13.46 -1.97 -4.38
C GLY A 21 13.32 -3.10 -3.34
N HIS A 22 12.15 -3.73 -3.28
CA HIS A 22 11.88 -4.81 -2.34
C HIS A 22 11.92 -6.21 -2.97
N ILE A 23 12.56 -6.38 -4.14
CA ILE A 23 12.58 -7.66 -4.85
C ILE A 23 13.19 -8.81 -4.00
N GLY A 24 14.05 -8.49 -3.04
CA GLY A 24 14.58 -9.43 -2.05
C GLY A 24 13.67 -9.69 -0.84
N HIS A 25 12.57 -8.93 -0.67
CA HIS A 25 11.62 -9.06 0.43
C HIS A 25 10.31 -9.69 -0.09
N PHE A 26 10.35 -10.99 -0.37
CA PHE A 26 9.24 -11.71 -1.02
C PHE A 26 7.90 -11.53 -0.31
N ASN A 27 7.87 -11.58 1.02
CA ASN A 27 6.65 -11.37 1.80
C ASN A 27 6.02 -9.99 1.56
N GLN A 28 6.84 -8.95 1.44
CA GLN A 28 6.37 -7.58 1.17
C GLN A 28 5.80 -7.44 -0.25
N ILE A 29 6.51 -7.96 -1.27
CA ILE A 29 6.04 -7.95 -2.66
C ILE A 29 4.78 -8.77 -2.81
N HIS A 30 4.74 -9.97 -2.20
CA HIS A 30 3.55 -10.82 -2.25
C HIS A 30 2.34 -10.13 -1.60
N ALA A 31 2.52 -9.43 -0.47
CA ALA A 31 1.45 -8.63 0.12
C ALA A 31 1.05 -7.47 -0.81
N ALA A 32 2.02 -6.71 -1.32
CA ALA A 32 1.76 -5.54 -2.19
C ALA A 32 1.04 -5.93 -3.49
N ALA A 33 1.30 -7.09 -4.06
CA ALA A 33 0.65 -7.56 -5.29
C ALA A 33 -0.89 -7.58 -5.21
N TRP A 34 -1.47 -7.71 -4.02
CA TRP A 34 -2.92 -7.76 -3.80
C TRP A 34 -3.56 -6.40 -3.54
N VAL A 35 -2.77 -5.34 -3.35
CA VAL A 35 -3.29 -3.98 -3.10
C VAL A 35 -4.22 -3.50 -4.22
N PRO A 36 -3.85 -3.60 -5.53
CA PRO A 36 -4.76 -3.17 -6.59
C PRO A 36 -6.09 -3.91 -6.59
N LEU A 37 -6.09 -5.21 -6.24
CA LEU A 37 -7.32 -5.99 -6.17
C LEU A 37 -8.21 -5.56 -5.00
N ALA A 38 -7.63 -5.22 -3.84
CA ALA A 38 -8.37 -4.67 -2.71
C ALA A 38 -9.05 -3.35 -3.09
N LEU A 39 -8.33 -2.45 -3.75
CA LEU A 39 -8.86 -1.17 -4.23
C LEU A 39 -9.93 -1.35 -5.30
N TYR A 40 -9.79 -2.34 -6.18
CA TYR A 40 -10.82 -2.69 -7.15
C TYR A 40 -12.11 -3.16 -6.46
N GLY A 41 -12.00 -3.97 -5.40
CA GLY A 41 -13.17 -4.37 -4.60
C GLY A 41 -13.90 -3.17 -3.98
N LEU A 42 -13.16 -2.15 -3.51
CA LEU A 42 -13.75 -0.89 -3.04
C LEU A 42 -14.45 -0.13 -4.17
N GLN A 43 -13.86 -0.07 -5.35
CA GLN A 43 -14.48 0.57 -6.50
C GLN A 43 -15.80 -0.12 -6.88
N LEU A 44 -15.85 -1.45 -6.91
CA LEU A 44 -17.09 -2.20 -7.10
C LEU A 44 -18.15 -1.84 -6.05
N THR A 45 -17.75 -1.72 -4.79
CA THR A 45 -18.64 -1.30 -3.70
C THR A 45 -19.17 0.13 -3.92
N ARG A 46 -18.32 1.05 -4.40
CA ARG A 46 -18.72 2.43 -4.76
C ARG A 46 -19.74 2.45 -5.90
N GLU A 47 -19.60 1.55 -6.87
CA GLU A 47 -20.52 1.38 -8.01
C GLU A 47 -21.83 0.68 -7.66
N GLY A 48 -22.03 0.31 -6.39
CA GLY A 48 -23.23 -0.37 -5.89
C GLY A 48 -23.20 -1.90 -6.01
N LEU A 49 -22.09 -2.46 -6.51
CA LEU A 49 -21.85 -3.90 -6.56
C LEU A 49 -21.30 -4.39 -5.21
N TYR A 50 -22.11 -4.25 -4.15
CA TYR A 50 -21.69 -4.42 -2.77
C TYR A 50 -21.13 -5.80 -2.45
N ARG A 51 -21.86 -6.87 -2.79
CA ARG A 51 -21.43 -8.25 -2.50
C ARG A 51 -20.16 -8.65 -3.26
N PRO A 52 -20.09 -8.48 -4.59
CA PRO A 52 -18.83 -8.73 -5.31
C PRO A 52 -17.66 -7.90 -4.78
N GLY A 53 -17.88 -6.61 -4.52
CA GLY A 53 -16.87 -5.72 -3.98
C GLY A 53 -16.32 -6.18 -2.62
N ALA A 54 -17.21 -6.55 -1.70
CA ALA A 54 -16.81 -7.07 -0.40
C ALA A 54 -16.04 -8.40 -0.49
N LEU A 55 -16.48 -9.33 -1.37
CA LEU A 55 -15.80 -10.62 -1.56
C LEU A 55 -14.39 -10.43 -2.16
N VAL A 56 -14.27 -9.57 -3.18
CA VAL A 56 -12.96 -9.25 -3.79
C VAL A 56 -12.04 -8.60 -2.77
N SER A 57 -12.52 -7.64 -1.99
CA SER A 57 -11.73 -7.01 -0.93
C SER A 57 -11.34 -8.02 0.15
N ALA A 58 -12.27 -8.86 0.62
CA ALA A 58 -11.98 -9.89 1.61
C ALA A 58 -10.89 -10.85 1.16
N PHE A 59 -10.97 -11.33 -0.07
CA PHE A 59 -9.97 -12.21 -0.66
C PHE A 59 -8.60 -11.52 -0.74
N ALA A 60 -8.54 -10.29 -1.24
CA ALA A 60 -7.30 -9.54 -1.35
C ALA A 60 -6.66 -9.27 0.03
N PHE A 61 -7.46 -8.81 1.02
CA PHE A 61 -6.97 -8.59 2.38
C PHE A 61 -6.49 -9.87 3.05
N ALA A 62 -7.20 -10.99 2.86
CA ALA A 62 -6.76 -12.29 3.38
C ALA A 62 -5.38 -12.66 2.83
N LEU A 63 -5.17 -12.56 1.52
CA LEU A 63 -3.89 -12.90 0.90
C LEU A 63 -2.76 -11.95 1.27
N MET A 64 -3.04 -10.63 1.46
CA MET A 64 -2.06 -9.70 2.00
C MET A 64 -1.55 -10.10 3.39
N TRP A 65 -2.46 -10.49 4.30
CA TRP A 65 -2.09 -10.95 5.63
C TRP A 65 -1.34 -12.29 5.61
N LEU A 66 -1.80 -13.23 4.79
CA LEU A 66 -1.17 -14.56 4.63
C LEU A 66 0.23 -14.46 4.03
N ALA A 67 0.55 -13.39 3.30
CA ALA A 67 1.90 -13.12 2.81
C ALA A 67 2.92 -12.82 3.93
N GLY A 68 2.47 -12.57 5.16
CA GLY A 68 3.33 -12.41 6.33
C GLY A 68 4.02 -11.05 6.45
N HIS A 69 3.51 -10.01 5.79
CA HIS A 69 4.00 -8.62 5.93
C HIS A 69 2.89 -7.69 6.41
N PRO A 70 2.68 -7.53 7.74
CA PRO A 70 1.50 -6.90 8.31
C PRO A 70 1.35 -5.41 7.99
N GLN A 71 2.43 -4.71 7.66
CA GLN A 71 2.39 -3.28 7.33
C GLN A 71 1.57 -3.01 6.08
N VAL A 72 1.69 -3.84 5.03
CA VAL A 72 1.00 -3.64 3.76
C VAL A 72 -0.53 -3.66 3.91
N PRO A 73 -1.16 -4.70 4.50
CA PRO A 73 -2.61 -4.69 4.68
C PRO A 73 -3.09 -3.57 5.61
N VAL A 74 -2.31 -3.20 6.65
CA VAL A 74 -2.65 -2.06 7.53
C VAL A 74 -2.66 -0.75 6.75
N TYR A 75 -1.62 -0.45 5.97
CA TYR A 75 -1.57 0.76 5.14
C TYR A 75 -2.65 0.75 4.04
N THR A 76 -2.94 -0.43 3.48
CA THR A 76 -4.04 -0.58 2.52
C THR A 76 -5.40 -0.32 3.17
N ALA A 77 -5.60 -0.71 4.44
CA ALA A 77 -6.82 -0.38 5.18
C ALA A 77 -6.95 1.14 5.42
N TYR A 78 -5.88 1.83 5.79
CA TYR A 78 -5.89 3.31 5.90
C TYR A 78 -6.19 3.98 4.57
N LEU A 79 -5.54 3.55 3.48
CA LEU A 79 -5.82 4.06 2.14
C LEU A 79 -7.28 3.80 1.74
N SER A 80 -7.79 2.61 2.04
CA SER A 80 -9.19 2.25 1.77
C SER A 80 -10.16 3.15 2.51
N ALA A 81 -9.92 3.42 3.80
CA ALA A 81 -10.73 4.34 4.59
C ALA A 81 -10.69 5.76 4.03
N ALA A 82 -9.50 6.24 3.63
CA ALA A 82 -9.34 7.56 3.01
C ALA A 82 -10.09 7.66 1.66
N LEU A 83 -10.03 6.63 0.81
CA LEU A 83 -10.74 6.58 -0.47
C LEU A 83 -12.26 6.51 -0.29
N ILE A 84 -12.75 5.75 0.70
CA ILE A 84 -14.17 5.74 1.05
C ILE A 84 -14.60 7.13 1.51
N ALA A 85 -13.89 7.73 2.47
CA ALA A 85 -14.21 9.05 2.98
C ALA A 85 -14.20 10.12 1.87
N GLY A 86 -13.16 10.14 1.03
CA GLY A 86 -13.07 11.03 -0.12
C GLY A 86 -14.21 10.82 -1.11
N GLY A 87 -14.53 9.57 -1.44
CA GLY A 87 -15.66 9.26 -2.31
C GLY A 87 -17.01 9.72 -1.73
N LEU A 88 -17.22 9.59 -0.42
CA LEU A 88 -18.45 10.06 0.25
C LEU A 88 -18.54 11.59 0.23
N LEU A 89 -17.42 12.29 0.38
CA LEU A 89 -17.37 13.75 0.33
C LEU A 89 -17.65 14.30 -1.09
N ILE A 90 -17.16 13.61 -2.11
CA ILE A 90 -17.33 14.00 -3.52
C ILE A 90 -18.73 13.63 -4.01
N ASP A 91 -19.15 12.38 -3.85
CA ASP A 91 -20.41 11.83 -4.38
C ASP A 91 -21.63 12.34 -3.59
N ARG A 92 -21.47 12.67 -2.30
CA ARG A 92 -22.54 13.09 -1.35
C ARG A 92 -23.79 12.21 -1.43
N PRO A 93 -23.67 10.87 -1.36
CA PRO A 93 -24.79 9.98 -1.56
C PRO A 93 -25.77 10.03 -0.37
N PRO A 94 -27.01 9.52 -0.54
CA PRO A 94 -27.96 9.39 0.55
C PRO A 94 -27.42 8.52 1.70
N LYS A 95 -27.90 8.75 2.93
CA LYS A 95 -27.45 8.02 4.14
C LYS A 95 -27.48 6.49 4.00
N ALA A 96 -28.50 5.94 3.33
CA ALA A 96 -28.61 4.51 3.08
C ALA A 96 -27.46 3.97 2.23
N VAL A 97 -27.01 4.72 1.22
CA VAL A 97 -25.87 4.37 0.36
C VAL A 97 -24.57 4.50 1.14
N ILE A 98 -24.42 5.53 2.00
CA ILE A 98 -23.28 5.66 2.92
C ILE A 98 -23.16 4.42 3.79
N ALA A 99 -24.26 4.05 4.48
CA ALA A 99 -24.29 2.88 5.36
C ALA A 99 -23.96 1.59 4.60
N ALA A 100 -24.48 1.42 3.38
CA ALA A 100 -24.18 0.27 2.55
C ALA A 100 -22.70 0.21 2.14
N ARG A 101 -22.13 1.32 1.61
CA ARG A 101 -20.71 1.38 1.20
C ARG A 101 -19.78 1.07 2.35
N VAL A 102 -19.97 1.73 3.50
CA VAL A 102 -19.15 1.53 4.69
C VAL A 102 -19.33 0.12 5.26
N GLY A 103 -20.59 -0.34 5.39
CA GLY A 103 -20.90 -1.65 5.94
C GLY A 103 -20.30 -2.80 5.12
N TRP A 104 -20.44 -2.77 3.80
CA TRP A 104 -19.88 -3.81 2.94
C TRP A 104 -18.35 -3.76 2.84
N ALA A 105 -17.74 -2.58 2.86
CA ALA A 105 -16.28 -2.46 2.92
C ALA A 105 -15.74 -3.00 4.26
N ALA A 106 -16.38 -2.66 5.39
CA ALA A 106 -16.02 -3.20 6.70
C ALA A 106 -16.22 -4.72 6.77
N PHE A 107 -17.34 -5.23 6.21
CA PHE A 107 -17.59 -6.66 6.11
C PHE A 107 -16.48 -7.39 5.35
N GLY A 108 -16.05 -6.86 4.18
CA GLY A 108 -14.95 -7.42 3.41
C GLY A 108 -13.64 -7.47 4.20
N LEU A 109 -13.30 -6.39 4.91
CA LEU A 109 -12.12 -6.34 5.77
C LEU A 109 -12.18 -7.36 6.92
N ILE A 110 -13.33 -7.44 7.62
CA ILE A 110 -13.53 -8.37 8.74
C ILE A 110 -13.43 -9.83 8.27
N VAL A 111 -14.06 -10.18 7.14
CA VAL A 111 -13.97 -11.52 6.56
C VAL A 111 -12.54 -11.83 6.14
N GLY A 112 -11.83 -10.88 5.51
CA GLY A 112 -10.41 -11.04 5.16
C GLY A 112 -9.53 -11.30 6.38
N LEU A 113 -9.73 -10.57 7.46
CA LEU A 113 -9.04 -10.78 8.75
C LEU A 113 -9.38 -12.16 9.34
N GLY A 114 -10.65 -12.57 9.28
CA GLY A 114 -11.09 -13.88 9.76
C GLY A 114 -10.42 -15.03 9.03
N ILE A 115 -10.33 -14.96 7.70
CA ILE A 115 -9.61 -15.97 6.88
C ILE A 115 -8.11 -15.98 7.23
N ALA A 116 -7.51 -14.83 7.44
CA ALA A 116 -6.09 -14.67 7.75
C ALA A 116 -5.76 -14.95 9.22
N ALA A 117 -6.73 -15.19 10.09
CA ALA A 117 -6.53 -15.41 11.52
C ALA A 117 -5.51 -16.50 11.83
N ILE A 118 -5.45 -17.55 10.99
CA ILE A 118 -4.46 -18.63 11.10
C ILE A 118 -3.00 -18.11 11.04
N SER A 119 -2.75 -17.02 10.34
CA SER A 119 -1.42 -16.38 10.26
C SER A 119 -1.27 -15.26 11.29
N ILE A 120 -2.34 -14.51 11.56
CA ILE A 120 -2.32 -13.34 12.44
C ILE A 120 -2.13 -13.75 13.90
N LEU A 121 -2.83 -14.79 14.38
CA LEU A 121 -2.76 -15.19 15.78
C LEU A 121 -1.34 -15.62 16.20
N PRO A 122 -0.63 -16.52 15.50
CA PRO A 122 0.75 -16.84 15.84
C PRO A 122 1.69 -15.64 15.70
N MET A 123 1.44 -14.74 14.74
CA MET A 123 2.25 -13.54 14.55
C MET A 123 2.13 -12.56 15.74
N VAL A 124 0.93 -12.41 16.32
CA VAL A 124 0.70 -11.59 17.51
C VAL A 124 1.43 -12.19 18.71
N GLU A 125 1.26 -13.48 18.95
CA GLU A 125 1.94 -14.21 20.03
C GLU A 125 3.48 -14.09 19.91
N LEU A 126 4.03 -14.33 18.71
CA LEU A 126 5.46 -14.16 18.45
C LEU A 126 5.90 -12.69 18.65
N GLY A 127 5.04 -11.74 18.33
CA GLY A 127 5.27 -10.31 18.52
C GLY A 127 5.51 -9.96 19.99
N GLU A 128 4.71 -10.51 20.89
CA GLU A 128 4.82 -10.32 22.35
C GLU A 128 6.14 -10.89 22.90
N LEU A 129 6.60 -12.01 22.34
CA LEU A 129 7.84 -12.68 22.73
C LEU A 129 9.09 -12.07 22.08
N SER A 130 8.93 -11.15 21.14
CA SER A 130 10.02 -10.56 20.38
C SER A 130 10.57 -9.28 21.03
N ARG A 131 11.82 -8.92 20.67
CA ARG A 131 12.41 -7.62 21.06
C ARG A 131 11.60 -6.40 20.58
N ARG A 132 10.71 -6.57 19.61
CA ARG A 132 9.85 -5.49 19.10
C ARG A 132 8.80 -5.04 20.12
N SER A 133 8.40 -5.90 21.05
CA SER A 133 7.49 -5.53 22.16
C SER A 133 8.10 -4.47 23.08
N GLN A 134 9.44 -4.34 23.09
CA GLN A 134 10.18 -3.36 23.89
C GLN A 134 10.56 -2.09 23.10
N SER A 135 10.07 -1.94 21.86
CA SER A 135 10.37 -0.76 21.04
C SER A 135 9.75 0.50 21.66
N ASN A 136 10.58 1.50 21.93
CA ASN A 136 10.18 2.79 22.45
C ASN A 136 10.00 3.84 21.32
N TRP A 137 9.51 5.02 21.68
CA TRP A 137 9.29 6.13 20.77
C TRP A 137 10.56 6.56 20.00
N GLU A 138 11.73 6.50 20.65
CA GLU A 138 13.02 6.87 20.02
C GLU A 138 13.37 5.94 18.85
N VAL A 139 13.10 4.63 18.99
CA VAL A 139 13.29 3.66 17.91
C VAL A 139 12.39 3.98 16.71
N TYR A 140 11.13 4.39 16.96
CA TYR A 140 10.22 4.79 15.87
C TYR A 140 10.71 6.06 15.16
N ILE A 141 11.12 7.09 15.91
CA ILE A 141 11.62 8.34 15.33
C ILE A 141 12.90 8.09 14.52
N SER A 142 13.81 7.25 14.98
CA SER A 142 15.05 6.94 14.27
C SER A 142 14.82 6.28 12.91
N LYS A 143 13.62 5.72 12.67
CA LYS A 143 13.21 5.11 11.40
C LYS A 143 12.26 6.00 10.57
N ALA A 144 11.93 7.19 11.09
CA ALA A 144 11.04 8.11 10.38
C ALA A 144 11.71 8.64 9.10
N LEU A 145 10.93 8.72 8.02
CA LEU A 145 11.38 9.30 6.77
C LEU A 145 11.51 10.82 6.90
N PRO A 146 12.71 11.40 6.76
CA PRO A 146 12.87 12.84 6.81
C PRO A 146 12.21 13.50 5.57
N PRO A 147 11.59 14.69 5.73
CA PRO A 147 10.87 15.34 4.63
C PRO A 147 11.68 15.53 3.35
N TRP A 148 12.99 15.80 3.46
CA TRP A 148 13.85 15.97 2.28
C TRP A 148 14.03 14.69 1.47
N GLN A 149 13.90 13.51 2.07
CA GLN A 149 13.98 12.23 1.36
C GLN A 149 12.77 11.95 0.48
N LEU A 150 11.68 12.74 0.61
CA LEU A 150 10.58 12.73 -0.36
C LEU A 150 11.05 13.09 -1.78
N LEU A 151 12.21 13.74 -1.92
CA LEU A 151 12.84 13.97 -3.23
C LEU A 151 13.07 12.66 -4.01
N ALA A 152 13.26 11.54 -3.32
CA ALA A 152 13.42 10.22 -3.94
C ALA A 152 12.17 9.75 -4.73
N ILE A 153 11.00 10.35 -4.49
CA ILE A 153 9.78 10.07 -5.28
C ILE A 153 9.94 10.57 -6.73
N ALA A 154 10.64 11.69 -6.93
CA ALA A 154 10.91 12.26 -8.25
C ALA A 154 12.29 11.87 -8.80
N LEU A 155 13.30 11.77 -7.92
CA LEU A 155 14.69 11.50 -8.26
C LEU A 155 15.20 10.29 -7.45
N PRO A 156 15.08 9.06 -7.97
CA PRO A 156 15.30 7.82 -7.21
C PRO A 156 16.72 7.69 -6.65
N PHE A 157 17.71 8.34 -7.28
CA PHE A 157 19.11 8.29 -6.88
C PHE A 157 19.60 9.59 -6.24
N ALA A 158 18.70 10.47 -5.79
CA ALA A 158 19.08 11.74 -5.14
C ALA A 158 19.97 11.55 -3.91
N PHE A 159 19.90 10.41 -3.27
CA PHE A 159 20.67 10.05 -2.06
C PHE A 159 21.70 8.94 -2.33
N GLY A 160 22.15 8.77 -3.56
CA GLY A 160 23.08 7.72 -3.95
C GLY A 160 22.40 6.43 -4.40
N GLY A 161 23.21 5.42 -4.72
CA GLY A 161 22.76 4.17 -5.30
C GLY A 161 22.53 3.07 -4.28
N PHE A 162 21.83 2.02 -4.72
CA PHE A 162 21.48 0.84 -3.91
C PHE A 162 22.68 -0.05 -3.55
N TRP A 163 23.73 -0.04 -4.37
CA TRP A 163 24.82 -1.02 -4.31
C TRP A 163 26.09 -0.39 -3.78
N SER A 164 26.69 -1.03 -2.80
CA SER A 164 28.00 -0.65 -2.26
C SER A 164 29.17 -1.30 -3.04
N ASP A 165 28.89 -2.04 -4.11
CA ASP A 165 29.85 -2.79 -4.91
C ASP A 165 30.59 -1.94 -5.98
N GLY A 166 30.36 -0.62 -5.98
CA GLY A 166 30.95 0.29 -6.96
C GLY A 166 30.19 0.40 -8.29
N SER A 167 29.03 -0.29 -8.44
CA SER A 167 28.17 -0.17 -9.62
C SER A 167 27.53 1.21 -9.74
N MET A 168 27.46 1.96 -8.64
CA MET A 168 27.02 3.35 -8.59
C MET A 168 28.14 4.27 -8.12
N PRO A 169 28.29 5.45 -8.74
CA PRO A 169 29.37 6.39 -8.43
C PRO A 169 29.31 6.97 -7.01
N VAL A 170 28.13 6.99 -6.39
CA VAL A 170 27.92 7.49 -5.03
C VAL A 170 27.18 6.45 -4.23
N PRO A 171 27.75 5.91 -3.14
CA PRO A 171 27.04 5.05 -2.19
C PRO A 171 25.85 5.77 -1.58
N TYR A 172 24.84 5.00 -1.16
CA TYR A 172 23.68 5.58 -0.48
C TYR A 172 24.07 6.26 0.84
N PHE A 173 23.66 7.52 0.99
CA PHE A 173 23.93 8.35 2.17
C PHE A 173 22.66 8.90 2.85
N GLY A 174 21.48 8.44 2.41
CA GLY A 174 20.20 8.76 3.06
C GLY A 174 20.02 8.04 4.39
N LEU A 175 18.99 8.43 5.15
CA LEU A 175 18.60 7.73 6.38
C LEU A 175 17.75 6.49 6.04
N GLY A 176 17.89 5.43 6.83
CA GLY A 176 17.22 4.15 6.58
C GLY A 176 17.83 3.36 5.42
N GLY A 177 17.11 2.38 4.92
CA GLY A 177 17.54 1.60 3.75
C GLY A 177 17.11 2.25 2.44
N PRO A 178 17.92 2.17 1.37
CA PRO A 178 17.51 2.71 0.07
C PRO A 178 16.21 2.07 -0.44
N ALA A 179 16.01 0.77 -0.21
CA ALA A 179 14.80 0.07 -0.60
C ALA A 179 13.54 0.62 0.09
N GLU A 180 13.64 0.96 1.38
CA GLU A 180 12.53 1.47 2.18
C GLU A 180 12.07 2.87 1.75
N ASN A 181 12.97 3.64 1.14
CA ASN A 181 12.75 5.03 0.74
C ASN A 181 12.47 5.20 -0.76
N THR A 182 12.35 4.10 -1.52
CA THR A 182 12.14 4.13 -2.96
C THR A 182 10.67 4.25 -3.32
N GLY A 183 10.13 5.47 -3.29
CA GLY A 183 8.77 5.77 -3.75
C GLY A 183 8.65 6.14 -5.23
N TYR A 184 9.69 5.99 -6.03
CA TYR A 184 9.72 6.41 -7.43
C TYR A 184 8.75 5.60 -8.31
N VAL A 185 7.91 6.28 -9.04
CA VAL A 185 6.91 5.69 -9.95
C VAL A 185 7.14 6.08 -11.42
N GLY A 186 8.16 6.86 -11.71
CA GLY A 186 8.41 7.46 -13.02
C GLY A 186 7.94 8.92 -13.10
N LEU A 187 8.67 9.74 -13.84
CA LEU A 187 8.34 11.17 -13.98
C LEU A 187 7.01 11.39 -14.72
N LEU A 188 6.74 10.62 -15.77
CA LEU A 188 5.49 10.73 -16.51
C LEU A 188 4.27 10.35 -15.66
N PRO A 189 4.23 9.20 -14.96
CA PRO A 189 3.14 8.89 -14.04
C PRO A 189 2.96 9.93 -12.93
N LEU A 190 4.06 10.45 -12.38
CA LEU A 190 4.02 11.50 -11.36
C LEU A 190 3.39 12.79 -11.92
N ALA A 191 3.80 13.22 -13.10
CA ALA A 191 3.23 14.39 -13.77
C ALA A 191 1.74 14.22 -14.07
N LEU A 192 1.33 13.04 -14.55
CA LEU A 192 -0.07 12.72 -14.80
C LEU A 192 -0.90 12.70 -13.51
N ALA A 193 -0.35 12.15 -12.42
CA ALA A 193 -1.01 12.14 -11.11
C ALA A 193 -1.21 13.56 -10.56
N LEU A 194 -0.22 14.44 -10.72
CA LEU A 194 -0.31 15.84 -10.31
C LEU A 194 -1.28 16.65 -11.18
N ALA A 195 -1.41 16.32 -12.46
CA ALA A 195 -2.34 16.98 -13.38
C ALA A 195 -3.80 16.51 -13.22
N ALA A 196 -4.01 15.26 -12.75
CA ALA A 196 -5.35 14.65 -12.67
C ALA A 196 -6.43 15.45 -11.93
N PRO A 197 -6.16 16.23 -10.86
CA PRO A 197 -7.15 17.06 -10.19
C PRO A 197 -7.65 18.26 -11.03
N PHE A 198 -6.95 18.61 -12.12
CA PHE A 198 -7.22 19.79 -12.95
C PHE A 198 -7.84 19.44 -14.31
N VAL A 199 -8.06 18.16 -14.61
CA VAL A 199 -8.66 17.64 -15.85
C VAL A 199 -10.00 17.00 -15.55
#